data_349ed3ea5c6307a7cb49e2c059231565
#
_entry.id   349ed3ea5c6307a7cb49e2c059231565
#
_cell.length_a   1.000
_cell.length_b   1.000
_cell.length_c   1.000
_cell.angle_alpha   90.00
_cell.angle_beta   90.00
_cell.angle_gamma   90.00
#
_symmetry.space_group_name_H-M   'P 1'
#
loop_
_entity.id
_entity.type
_entity.pdbx_description
1 polymer ?
#
loop_
_entity_poly.entity_id
_entity_poly.type
_entity_poly.pdbx_seq_one_letter_code
_entity_poly.pdbx_strand_id
1 'polypeptide(L)'
;MEVSEKEAIKVISRIGKQLGAYKTCPNKDTLVNLLKQATRAFEGLKQSSSLKSVIRPLSSSLGKHNLLVHKDKDIRLLVGICFCEIVRVLAPNPEFSDAVSRDIFGLLVNIFSELEDTNNPYFSMRVQLLETVAKLRFCLLMLDIGCEELVKKMFKNFFAVLREHHPPSMVSAAVSIMSQILGEKMQEKERTSSELLTFEKEVSEPLLDVILQNLLKEAKGVSRASHQLAVSVIQDCSGKIEDTVSRFLRSCILNRDSVQSEIKEYYHDIIYEIFQCSPQILLSVIPSLIHELLTDQVDVRIKALGLMKKVFSLPGNHFAQDYHQLFVEFLNRTCDKSAEVRLVTLACAKAFYMANPSGKESLEVLSALQGRLLDSDDRVRSEAVCVVCDLARYRLKSVPLELITHVAERLRDKKVSVRKKALKKLLELYQEYCTQCAAAVMDFSDHFEQIPCKILMLCYDRDCKEFKPQRMEIVLAETLFPASLSIDDKTRHWVFMFSLFKPCHLKALNAILSQKLRLRNEMQVYLTPLNKYKEEVPEEVEKKMKMSIVKMSASFEDTAKAEDCFCKLDMVKDSQVFDLLEKLLNEQQIEDAQTIRDKLLRKTGDKNLHTEFLQLLFMR
;
A
#
# COMPACT_ATOMS: atom_id res chain seq x y z
N MET A 1 -6.90 -25.43 49.03
CA MET A 1 -6.57 -26.72 49.72
C MET A 1 -6.34 -27.74 48.62
N GLU A 2 -5.10 -28.20 48.45
CA GLU A 2 -4.79 -29.30 47.54
C GLU A 2 -5.50 -30.58 47.99
N VAL A 3 -6.32 -31.14 47.15
CA VAL A 3 -7.01 -32.41 47.39
C VAL A 3 -5.95 -33.50 47.34
N SER A 4 -5.81 -34.30 48.40
CA SER A 4 -4.89 -35.45 48.43
C SER A 4 -5.25 -36.41 47.27
N GLU A 5 -4.23 -36.95 46.59
CA GLU A 5 -4.42 -37.89 45.45
C GLU A 5 -5.38 -39.05 45.80
N LYS A 6 -5.28 -39.58 47.02
CA LYS A 6 -6.17 -40.63 47.53
C LYS A 6 -7.62 -40.17 47.64
N GLU A 7 -7.86 -38.92 47.98
CA GLU A 7 -9.20 -38.33 48.07
C GLU A 7 -9.79 -38.03 46.69
N ALA A 8 -8.95 -37.54 45.76
CA ALA A 8 -9.32 -37.35 44.36
C ALA A 8 -9.78 -38.66 43.69
N ILE A 9 -9.05 -39.77 43.92
CA ILE A 9 -9.40 -41.11 43.44
C ILE A 9 -10.78 -41.54 43.95
N LYS A 10 -11.03 -41.37 45.25
CA LYS A 10 -12.34 -41.72 45.86
C LYS A 10 -13.48 -40.91 45.27
N VAL A 11 -13.27 -39.60 45.06
CA VAL A 11 -14.27 -38.70 44.48
C VAL A 11 -14.62 -39.10 43.06
N ILE A 12 -13.63 -39.32 42.19
CA ILE A 12 -13.83 -39.74 40.79
C ILE A 12 -14.57 -41.06 40.69
N SER A 13 -14.17 -42.06 41.48
CA SER A 13 -14.84 -43.36 41.50
C SER A 13 -16.29 -43.24 41.96
N ARG A 14 -16.55 -42.45 43.02
CA ARG A 14 -17.92 -42.19 43.49
C ARG A 14 -18.79 -41.53 42.44
N ILE A 15 -18.29 -40.45 41.79
CA ILE A 15 -19.04 -39.71 40.76
C ILE A 15 -19.33 -40.60 39.57
N GLY A 16 -18.36 -41.39 39.10
CA GLY A 16 -18.54 -42.32 38.00
C GLY A 16 -19.63 -43.35 38.28
N LYS A 17 -19.68 -43.96 39.48
CA LYS A 17 -20.73 -44.88 39.90
C LYS A 17 -22.08 -44.17 40.03
N GLN A 18 -22.10 -42.96 40.60
CA GLN A 18 -23.33 -42.16 40.77
C GLN A 18 -23.95 -41.80 39.42
N LEU A 19 -23.16 -41.28 38.48
CA LEU A 19 -23.63 -40.94 37.11
C LEU A 19 -24.09 -42.20 36.35
N GLY A 20 -23.41 -43.33 36.56
CA GLY A 20 -23.79 -44.60 35.94
C GLY A 20 -25.06 -45.23 36.47
N ALA A 21 -25.48 -44.89 37.70
CA ALA A 21 -26.69 -45.40 38.36
C ALA A 21 -27.96 -44.71 37.89
N TYR A 22 -27.88 -43.52 37.28
CA TYR A 22 -29.04 -42.83 36.79
C TYR A 22 -29.60 -43.54 35.51
N LYS A 23 -30.90 -43.85 35.55
CA LYS A 23 -31.63 -44.41 34.40
C LYS A 23 -31.99 -43.34 33.36
N THR A 24 -32.19 -42.10 33.81
CA THR A 24 -32.49 -40.92 32.98
C THR A 24 -31.51 -39.81 33.32
N CYS A 25 -31.27 -38.87 32.42
CA CYS A 25 -30.37 -37.75 32.65
C CYS A 25 -30.76 -36.96 33.91
N PRO A 26 -29.81 -36.72 34.87
CA PRO A 26 -30.10 -35.91 36.05
C PRO A 26 -30.53 -34.48 35.70
N ASN A 27 -31.13 -33.78 36.65
CA ASN A 27 -31.43 -32.35 36.46
C ASN A 27 -30.12 -31.54 36.32
N LYS A 28 -30.21 -30.35 35.71
CA LYS A 28 -29.05 -29.48 35.39
C LYS A 28 -28.17 -29.22 36.60
N ASP A 29 -28.75 -28.83 37.72
CA ASP A 29 -27.97 -28.38 38.87
C ASP A 29 -27.16 -29.54 39.51
N THR A 30 -27.80 -30.71 39.60
CA THR A 30 -27.14 -31.92 40.09
C THR A 30 -25.97 -32.33 39.15
N LEU A 31 -26.22 -32.28 37.84
CA LEU A 31 -25.20 -32.65 36.85
C LEU A 31 -24.02 -31.69 36.86
N VAL A 32 -24.28 -30.38 36.84
CA VAL A 32 -23.23 -29.34 36.94
C VAL A 32 -22.42 -29.51 38.23
N ASN A 33 -23.06 -29.78 39.35
CA ASN A 33 -22.37 -29.97 40.64
C ASN A 33 -21.46 -31.21 40.61
N LEU A 34 -21.93 -32.34 40.09
CA LEU A 34 -21.15 -33.59 39.96
C LEU A 34 -19.96 -33.38 39.01
N LEU A 35 -20.17 -32.74 37.85
CA LEU A 35 -19.11 -32.50 36.88
C LEU A 35 -18.06 -31.52 37.47
N LYS A 36 -18.46 -30.46 38.15
CA LYS A 36 -17.52 -29.55 38.84
C LYS A 36 -16.71 -30.24 39.93
N GLN A 37 -17.29 -31.18 40.66
CA GLN A 37 -16.55 -31.99 41.63
C GLN A 37 -15.55 -32.92 40.93
N ALA A 38 -15.91 -33.51 39.79
CA ALA A 38 -15.02 -34.33 38.99
C ALA A 38 -13.83 -33.53 38.43
N THR A 39 -14.07 -32.35 37.87
CA THR A 39 -12.98 -31.50 37.32
C THR A 39 -12.00 -31.09 38.41
N ARG A 40 -12.47 -30.64 39.55
CA ARG A 40 -11.59 -30.33 40.72
C ARG A 40 -10.81 -31.52 41.21
N ALA A 41 -11.41 -32.72 41.22
CA ALA A 41 -10.70 -33.93 41.62
C ALA A 41 -9.58 -34.31 40.63
N PHE A 42 -9.77 -34.09 39.34
CA PHE A 42 -8.72 -34.33 38.35
C PHE A 42 -7.49 -33.44 38.53
N GLU A 43 -7.65 -32.18 39.00
CA GLU A 43 -6.51 -31.28 39.27
C GLU A 43 -5.50 -31.91 40.26
N GLY A 44 -5.95 -32.73 41.19
CA GLY A 44 -5.12 -33.45 42.16
C GLY A 44 -4.45 -34.75 41.65
N LEU A 45 -4.72 -35.15 40.40
CA LEU A 45 -4.19 -36.40 39.83
C LEU A 45 -3.02 -36.15 38.89
N LYS A 46 -1.94 -36.93 39.08
CA LYS A 46 -0.82 -37.01 38.15
C LYS A 46 -1.10 -38.06 37.04
N GLN A 47 -0.34 -37.97 35.96
CA GLN A 47 -0.40 -38.95 34.87
C GLN A 47 -0.03 -40.35 35.41
N SER A 48 -0.93 -41.31 35.27
CA SER A 48 -0.72 -42.69 35.68
C SER A 48 -1.68 -43.65 34.98
N SER A 49 -1.17 -44.62 34.29
CA SER A 49 -1.95 -45.72 33.68
C SER A 49 -2.65 -46.64 34.71
N SER A 50 -2.16 -46.65 35.96
CA SER A 50 -2.76 -47.45 37.04
C SER A 50 -4.16 -46.96 37.46
N LEU A 51 -4.51 -45.70 37.18
CA LEU A 51 -5.79 -45.09 37.50
C LEU A 51 -6.92 -45.47 36.52
N LYS A 52 -6.64 -46.25 35.51
CA LYS A 52 -7.56 -46.68 34.47
C LYS A 52 -8.84 -47.35 35.02
N SER A 53 -8.70 -48.29 35.97
CA SER A 53 -9.84 -48.98 36.58
C SER A 53 -10.75 -48.02 37.40
N VAL A 54 -10.16 -46.96 37.96
CA VAL A 54 -10.87 -45.94 38.74
C VAL A 54 -11.62 -44.97 37.86
N ILE A 55 -11.03 -44.57 36.72
CA ILE A 55 -11.56 -43.57 35.80
C ILE A 55 -12.61 -44.17 34.86
N ARG A 56 -12.49 -45.44 34.48
CA ARG A 56 -13.38 -46.14 33.54
C ARG A 56 -14.89 -45.98 33.81
N PRO A 57 -15.40 -46.07 35.09
CA PRO A 57 -16.81 -45.85 35.37
C PRO A 57 -17.27 -44.43 34.99
N LEU A 58 -16.43 -43.41 35.24
CA LEU A 58 -16.75 -42.03 34.90
C LEU A 58 -16.72 -41.84 33.39
N SER A 59 -15.67 -42.28 32.71
CA SER A 59 -15.55 -42.20 31.24
C SER A 59 -16.74 -42.84 30.53
N SER A 60 -17.14 -44.05 30.96
CA SER A 60 -18.31 -44.74 30.40
C SER A 60 -19.63 -44.01 30.67
N SER A 61 -19.76 -43.35 31.82
CA SER A 61 -20.98 -42.59 32.18
C SER A 61 -21.06 -41.27 31.41
N LEU A 62 -19.94 -40.60 31.13
CA LEU A 62 -19.91 -39.37 30.30
C LEU A 62 -20.34 -39.60 28.86
N GLY A 63 -20.12 -40.81 28.30
CA GLY A 63 -20.58 -41.20 26.99
C GLY A 63 -22.09 -41.54 26.92
N LYS A 64 -22.78 -41.63 28.08
CA LYS A 64 -24.23 -41.94 28.19
C LYS A 64 -25.07 -40.68 28.23
N HIS A 65 -26.38 -40.84 28.15
CA HIS A 65 -27.40 -39.78 28.31
C HIS A 65 -27.24 -38.59 27.38
N ASN A 66 -26.64 -38.75 26.22
CA ASN A 66 -26.37 -37.69 25.23
C ASN A 66 -25.61 -36.48 25.82
N LEU A 67 -24.75 -36.68 26.82
CA LEU A 67 -23.98 -35.61 27.47
C LEU A 67 -23.04 -34.91 26.50
N LEU A 68 -22.48 -35.61 25.52
CA LEU A 68 -21.63 -35.05 24.49
C LEU A 68 -22.33 -34.05 23.55
N VAL A 69 -23.66 -34.21 23.39
CA VAL A 69 -24.50 -33.34 22.55
C VAL A 69 -25.57 -32.61 23.38
N HIS A 70 -25.33 -32.45 24.69
CA HIS A 70 -26.28 -31.83 25.59
C HIS A 70 -26.67 -30.42 25.15
N LYS A 71 -27.93 -30.02 25.31
CA LYS A 71 -28.45 -28.69 24.91
C LYS A 71 -27.79 -27.54 25.66
N ASP A 72 -27.49 -27.75 26.95
CA ASP A 72 -26.85 -26.74 27.80
C ASP A 72 -25.37 -26.66 27.55
N LYS A 73 -24.89 -25.42 27.27
CA LYS A 73 -23.48 -25.14 26.95
C LYS A 73 -22.53 -25.38 28.11
N ASP A 74 -22.96 -25.11 29.34
CA ASP A 74 -22.12 -25.24 30.53
C ASP A 74 -21.87 -26.72 30.85
N ILE A 75 -22.87 -27.57 30.63
CA ILE A 75 -22.74 -29.02 30.79
C ILE A 75 -21.78 -29.56 29.71
N ARG A 76 -21.94 -29.14 28.45
CA ARG A 76 -20.99 -29.54 27.38
C ARG A 76 -19.55 -29.17 27.72
N LEU A 77 -19.32 -27.96 28.23
CA LEU A 77 -18.00 -27.50 28.64
C LEU A 77 -17.40 -28.39 29.73
N LEU A 78 -18.14 -28.66 30.81
CA LEU A 78 -17.67 -29.49 31.91
C LEU A 78 -17.41 -30.94 31.47
N VAL A 79 -18.21 -31.48 30.59
CA VAL A 79 -17.99 -32.80 29.97
C VAL A 79 -16.71 -32.79 29.14
N GLY A 80 -16.50 -31.77 28.30
CA GLY A 80 -15.26 -31.60 27.52
C GLY A 80 -14.01 -31.52 28.42
N ILE A 81 -14.08 -30.75 29.49
CA ILE A 81 -12.97 -30.67 30.48
C ILE A 81 -12.71 -32.03 31.08
N CYS A 82 -13.74 -32.76 31.53
CA CYS A 82 -13.56 -34.11 32.10
C CYS A 82 -12.88 -35.06 31.10
N PHE A 83 -13.25 -35.04 29.82
CA PHE A 83 -12.58 -35.88 28.80
C PHE A 83 -11.13 -35.48 28.59
N CYS A 84 -10.81 -34.19 28.52
CA CYS A 84 -9.42 -33.74 28.41
C CYS A 84 -8.57 -34.12 29.61
N GLU A 85 -9.14 -34.05 30.80
CA GLU A 85 -8.47 -34.50 32.01
C GLU A 85 -8.27 -36.04 32.03
N ILE A 86 -9.22 -36.82 31.55
CA ILE A 86 -9.07 -38.27 31.38
C ILE A 86 -7.90 -38.56 30.41
N VAL A 87 -7.82 -37.85 29.27
CA VAL A 87 -6.70 -37.96 28.34
C VAL A 87 -5.38 -37.61 29.02
N ARG A 88 -5.33 -36.50 29.77
CA ARG A 88 -4.13 -36.06 30.48
C ARG A 88 -3.63 -37.13 31.50
N VAL A 89 -4.54 -37.71 32.26
CA VAL A 89 -4.18 -38.68 33.31
C VAL A 89 -3.80 -40.04 32.74
N LEU A 90 -4.50 -40.49 31.65
CA LEU A 90 -4.30 -41.81 31.08
C LEU A 90 -3.37 -41.83 29.85
N ALA A 91 -2.78 -40.68 29.49
CA ALA A 91 -1.83 -40.66 28.38
C ALA A 91 -0.70 -41.70 28.56
N PRO A 92 -0.21 -42.32 27.49
CA PRO A 92 -0.53 -42.10 26.08
C PRO A 92 -1.77 -42.89 25.57
N ASN A 93 -2.43 -43.72 26.36
CA ASN A 93 -3.44 -44.65 25.88
C ASN A 93 -4.78 -44.55 26.67
N PRO A 94 -5.63 -43.55 26.35
CA PRO A 94 -6.89 -43.32 27.07
C PRO A 94 -8.01 -44.35 26.79
N GLU A 95 -7.81 -45.33 25.91
CA GLU A 95 -8.76 -46.41 25.53
C GLU A 95 -10.15 -45.94 25.06
N PHE A 96 -10.24 -44.89 24.31
CA PHE A 96 -11.48 -44.56 23.59
C PHE A 96 -11.54 -45.33 22.25
N SER A 97 -12.74 -45.78 21.89
CA SER A 97 -12.97 -46.22 20.50
C SER A 97 -12.98 -45.03 19.56
N ASP A 98 -12.68 -45.26 18.27
CA ASP A 98 -12.69 -44.21 17.26
C ASP A 98 -14.03 -43.44 17.19
N ALA A 99 -15.14 -44.15 17.39
CA ALA A 99 -16.48 -43.52 17.43
C ALA A 99 -16.62 -42.54 18.59
N VAL A 100 -16.22 -42.96 19.81
CA VAL A 100 -16.24 -42.08 21.00
C VAL A 100 -15.27 -40.91 20.84
N SER A 101 -14.10 -41.15 20.27
CA SER A 101 -13.12 -40.08 19.99
C SER A 101 -13.69 -39.04 19.02
N ARG A 102 -14.39 -39.46 17.95
CA ARG A 102 -15.07 -38.53 17.02
C ARG A 102 -16.11 -37.66 17.73
N ASP A 103 -16.92 -38.26 18.62
CA ASP A 103 -17.94 -37.52 19.38
C ASP A 103 -17.27 -36.52 20.34
N ILE A 104 -16.17 -36.88 21.00
CA ILE A 104 -15.39 -35.98 21.85
C ILE A 104 -14.82 -34.82 21.04
N PHE A 105 -14.22 -35.09 19.86
CA PHE A 105 -13.72 -34.03 18.99
C PHE A 105 -14.85 -33.12 18.48
N GLY A 106 -16.01 -33.68 18.12
CA GLY A 106 -17.19 -32.91 17.76
C GLY A 106 -17.63 -31.97 18.89
N LEU A 107 -17.61 -32.44 20.13
CA LEU A 107 -17.88 -31.64 21.33
C LEU A 107 -16.85 -30.50 21.48
N LEU A 108 -15.56 -30.78 21.39
CA LEU A 108 -14.48 -29.79 21.53
C LEU A 108 -14.57 -28.70 20.46
N VAL A 109 -14.77 -29.08 19.20
CA VAL A 109 -14.91 -28.14 18.07
C VAL A 109 -16.12 -27.22 18.27
N ASN A 110 -17.22 -27.73 18.85
CA ASN A 110 -18.39 -26.92 19.17
C ASN A 110 -18.11 -25.98 20.37
N ILE A 111 -17.38 -26.42 21.41
CA ILE A 111 -16.99 -25.55 22.53
C ILE A 111 -16.08 -24.41 22.03
N PHE A 112 -15.16 -24.68 21.09
CA PHE A 112 -14.29 -23.66 20.52
C PHE A 112 -15.06 -22.62 19.70
N SER A 113 -16.17 -22.97 19.09
CA SER A 113 -17.04 -21.97 18.43
C SER A 113 -17.76 -21.02 19.41
N GLU A 114 -17.82 -21.38 20.69
CA GLU A 114 -18.43 -20.56 21.77
C GLU A 114 -17.44 -19.59 22.43
N LEU A 115 -16.17 -19.56 22.00
CA LEU A 115 -15.14 -18.65 22.50
C LEU A 115 -15.35 -17.18 22.06
N GLU A 116 -16.32 -16.89 21.22
CA GLU A 116 -16.67 -15.53 20.82
C GLU A 116 -17.27 -14.71 21.98
N ASP A 117 -18.02 -15.36 22.86
CA ASP A 117 -18.73 -14.75 23.99
C ASP A 117 -17.81 -14.57 25.20
N THR A 118 -17.10 -13.45 25.25
CA THR A 118 -16.20 -13.10 26.37
C THR A 118 -16.92 -12.73 27.66
N ASN A 119 -18.22 -12.38 27.60
CA ASN A 119 -19.02 -12.02 28.77
C ASN A 119 -19.55 -13.25 29.52
N ASN A 120 -19.41 -14.42 28.96
CA ASN A 120 -19.89 -15.65 29.59
C ASN A 120 -19.08 -15.96 30.87
N PRO A 121 -19.73 -16.28 32.00
CA PRO A 121 -19.03 -16.60 33.25
C PRO A 121 -18.03 -17.75 33.15
N TYR A 122 -18.18 -18.64 32.18
CA TYR A 122 -17.28 -19.77 31.92
C TYR A 122 -16.26 -19.51 30.80
N PHE A 123 -16.11 -18.28 30.33
CA PHE A 123 -15.15 -17.95 29.28
C PHE A 123 -13.72 -18.37 29.64
N SER A 124 -13.26 -18.06 30.86
CA SER A 124 -11.93 -18.43 31.33
C SER A 124 -11.71 -19.96 31.32
N MET A 125 -12.74 -20.74 31.67
CA MET A 125 -12.65 -22.21 31.61
C MET A 125 -12.58 -22.74 30.17
N ARG A 126 -13.26 -22.10 29.22
CA ARG A 126 -13.12 -22.44 27.79
C ARG A 126 -11.71 -22.16 27.26
N VAL A 127 -11.11 -21.03 27.67
CA VAL A 127 -9.73 -20.70 27.32
C VAL A 127 -8.75 -21.73 27.92
N GLN A 128 -8.92 -22.08 29.20
CA GLN A 128 -8.10 -23.12 29.83
C GLN A 128 -8.24 -24.49 29.17
N LEU A 129 -9.45 -24.85 28.74
CA LEU A 129 -9.67 -26.08 27.97
C LEU A 129 -8.91 -26.06 26.64
N LEU A 130 -8.96 -24.95 25.88
CA LEU A 130 -8.21 -24.79 24.65
C LEU A 130 -6.70 -24.91 24.88
N GLU A 131 -6.17 -24.27 25.91
CA GLU A 131 -4.76 -24.36 26.30
C GLU A 131 -4.36 -25.80 26.67
N THR A 132 -5.24 -26.51 27.39
CA THR A 132 -5.00 -27.90 27.77
C THR A 132 -4.97 -28.82 26.55
N VAL A 133 -5.91 -28.65 25.63
CA VAL A 133 -5.95 -29.41 24.36
C VAL A 133 -4.70 -29.15 23.53
N ALA A 134 -4.24 -27.91 23.44
CA ALA A 134 -3.00 -27.53 22.75
C ALA A 134 -1.77 -28.22 23.38
N LYS A 135 -1.64 -28.19 24.72
CA LYS A 135 -0.53 -28.81 25.47
C LYS A 135 -0.52 -30.34 25.32
N LEU A 136 -1.66 -30.96 25.38
CA LEU A 136 -1.80 -32.42 25.25
C LEU A 136 -1.59 -32.93 23.81
N ARG A 137 -1.56 -32.03 22.80
CA ARG A 137 -1.52 -32.40 21.37
C ARG A 137 -2.65 -33.34 20.97
N PHE A 138 -3.77 -33.28 21.67
CA PHE A 138 -4.87 -34.23 21.55
C PHE A 138 -5.54 -34.17 20.16
N CYS A 139 -5.53 -33.00 19.51
CA CYS A 139 -6.10 -32.84 18.17
C CYS A 139 -5.35 -33.61 17.07
N LEU A 140 -4.12 -34.10 17.32
CA LEU A 140 -3.40 -34.94 16.34
C LEU A 140 -4.13 -36.27 16.08
N LEU A 141 -4.77 -36.84 17.11
CA LEU A 141 -5.58 -38.05 16.96
C LEU A 141 -6.75 -37.87 15.97
N MET A 142 -7.18 -36.65 15.68
CA MET A 142 -8.20 -36.40 14.66
C MET A 142 -7.72 -36.80 13.26
N LEU A 143 -6.43 -36.69 13.01
CA LEU A 143 -5.83 -37.12 11.73
C LEU A 143 -5.77 -38.66 11.64
N ASP A 144 -5.39 -39.31 12.75
CA ASP A 144 -5.26 -40.79 12.82
C ASP A 144 -6.59 -41.52 12.58
N ILE A 145 -7.71 -40.92 13.04
CA ILE A 145 -9.06 -41.50 12.91
C ILE A 145 -9.85 -40.90 11.73
N GLY A 146 -9.21 -40.13 10.84
CA GLY A 146 -9.82 -39.63 9.60
C GLY A 146 -10.94 -38.57 9.82
N CYS A 147 -10.75 -37.64 10.77
CA CYS A 147 -11.70 -36.57 11.06
C CYS A 147 -11.41 -35.25 10.32
N GLU A 148 -11.01 -35.31 9.05
CA GLU A 148 -10.56 -34.15 8.25
C GLU A 148 -11.59 -33.00 8.23
N GLU A 149 -12.87 -33.31 8.10
CA GLU A 149 -13.96 -32.32 8.10
C GLU A 149 -14.11 -31.59 9.45
N LEU A 150 -13.89 -32.29 10.57
CA LEU A 150 -13.88 -31.66 11.90
C LEU A 150 -12.67 -30.77 12.08
N VAL A 151 -11.51 -31.17 11.58
CA VAL A 151 -10.29 -30.35 11.57
C VAL A 151 -10.52 -29.06 10.77
N LYS A 152 -11.07 -29.17 9.56
CA LYS A 152 -11.42 -28.02 8.72
C LYS A 152 -12.42 -27.10 9.41
N LYS A 153 -13.46 -27.67 10.05
CA LYS A 153 -14.45 -26.91 10.84
C LYS A 153 -13.78 -26.18 12.00
N MET A 154 -12.85 -26.83 12.71
CA MET A 154 -12.10 -26.25 13.82
C MET A 154 -11.26 -25.04 13.36
N PHE A 155 -10.54 -25.14 12.25
CA PHE A 155 -9.79 -24.03 11.67
C PHE A 155 -10.68 -22.86 11.32
N LYS A 156 -11.78 -23.11 10.62
CA LYS A 156 -12.79 -22.09 10.31
C LYS A 156 -13.34 -21.40 11.57
N ASN A 157 -13.60 -22.18 12.62
CA ASN A 157 -14.08 -21.63 13.89
C ASN A 157 -13.06 -20.69 14.52
N PHE A 158 -11.76 -21.03 14.53
CA PHE A 158 -10.73 -20.16 15.08
C PHE A 158 -10.67 -18.82 14.35
N PHE A 159 -10.70 -18.83 13.02
CA PHE A 159 -10.74 -17.60 12.25
C PHE A 159 -12.04 -16.79 12.44
N ALA A 160 -13.17 -17.46 12.60
CA ALA A 160 -14.47 -16.81 12.80
C ALA A 160 -14.61 -16.17 14.19
N VAL A 161 -14.03 -16.79 15.21
CA VAL A 161 -14.26 -16.45 16.62
C VAL A 161 -13.23 -15.46 17.15
N LEU A 162 -11.94 -15.55 16.73
CA LEU A 162 -10.87 -14.73 17.26
C LEU A 162 -11.06 -13.24 16.97
N ARG A 163 -10.85 -12.40 18.00
CA ARG A 163 -10.93 -10.93 17.95
C ARG A 163 -9.72 -10.32 18.65
N GLU A 164 -9.45 -9.03 18.39
CA GLU A 164 -8.28 -8.31 18.93
C GLU A 164 -8.27 -8.21 20.46
N HIS A 165 -9.43 -8.25 21.08
CA HIS A 165 -9.58 -8.13 22.54
C HIS A 165 -9.43 -9.47 23.30
N HIS A 166 -9.25 -10.58 22.59
CA HIS A 166 -9.06 -11.89 23.21
C HIS A 166 -7.69 -12.04 23.86
N PRO A 167 -7.59 -12.87 24.94
CA PRO A 167 -6.31 -13.09 25.60
C PRO A 167 -5.24 -13.63 24.66
N PRO A 168 -3.99 -13.18 24.76
CA PRO A 168 -2.87 -13.69 23.94
C PRO A 168 -2.66 -15.21 24.09
N SER A 169 -2.94 -15.77 25.28
CA SER A 169 -2.84 -17.22 25.53
C SER A 169 -3.79 -18.03 24.65
N MET A 170 -4.99 -17.52 24.43
CA MET A 170 -5.99 -18.14 23.56
C MET A 170 -5.52 -18.17 22.10
N VAL A 171 -4.95 -17.05 21.60
CA VAL A 171 -4.38 -16.98 20.24
C VAL A 171 -3.21 -17.95 20.12
N SER A 172 -2.29 -17.96 21.09
CA SER A 172 -1.15 -18.86 21.12
C SER A 172 -1.56 -20.33 21.14
N ALA A 173 -2.61 -20.69 21.89
CA ALA A 173 -3.13 -22.05 21.92
C ALA A 173 -3.74 -22.45 20.56
N ALA A 174 -4.50 -21.56 19.91
CA ALA A 174 -5.05 -21.81 18.57
C ALA A 174 -3.93 -22.00 17.53
N VAL A 175 -2.91 -21.10 17.53
CA VAL A 175 -1.71 -21.24 16.66
C VAL A 175 -1.06 -22.60 16.90
N SER A 176 -0.82 -22.97 18.16
CA SER A 176 -0.17 -24.24 18.51
C SER A 176 -0.94 -25.45 17.97
N ILE A 177 -2.27 -25.48 18.12
CA ILE A 177 -3.09 -26.59 17.61
C ILE A 177 -3.01 -26.64 16.08
N MET A 178 -3.15 -25.51 15.40
CA MET A 178 -3.13 -25.47 13.93
C MET A 178 -1.76 -25.86 13.39
N SER A 179 -0.68 -25.37 13.96
CA SER A 179 0.69 -25.68 13.56
C SER A 179 1.08 -27.13 13.84
N GLN A 180 0.58 -27.73 14.92
CA GLN A 180 0.78 -29.15 15.22
C GLN A 180 0.13 -30.01 14.12
N ILE A 181 -1.10 -29.72 13.75
CA ILE A 181 -1.85 -30.45 12.72
C ILE A 181 -1.17 -30.32 11.34
N LEU A 182 -0.77 -29.11 10.97
CA LEU A 182 -0.10 -28.83 9.70
C LEU A 182 1.30 -29.46 9.63
N GLY A 183 1.92 -29.63 10.78
CA GLY A 183 3.28 -30.18 10.88
C GLY A 183 3.37 -31.70 10.99
N GLU A 184 2.24 -32.38 11.13
CA GLU A 184 2.24 -33.84 11.25
C GLU A 184 2.27 -34.48 9.86
N LYS A 185 3.31 -35.27 9.62
CA LYS A 185 3.39 -36.10 8.40
C LYS A 185 2.52 -37.34 8.60
N MET A 186 1.42 -37.45 7.84
CA MET A 186 0.58 -38.63 7.88
C MET A 186 1.29 -39.78 7.18
N GLN A 187 1.61 -40.84 7.93
CA GLN A 187 2.07 -42.10 7.37
C GLN A 187 0.85 -42.93 6.97
N GLU A 188 0.51 -42.99 5.70
CA GLU A 188 -0.45 -43.97 5.19
C GLU A 188 0.24 -45.32 5.06
N LYS A 189 -0.09 -46.26 5.97
CA LYS A 189 0.30 -47.67 5.84
C LYS A 189 -0.69 -48.36 4.86
N GLU A 190 -0.40 -48.35 3.58
CA GLU A 190 -1.04 -49.30 2.72
C GLU A 190 -0.47 -50.70 2.97
N ARG A 191 -1.32 -51.58 3.53
CA ARG A 191 -1.04 -53.01 3.63
C ARG A 191 -1.19 -53.68 2.27
N THR A 192 -0.25 -53.52 1.39
CA THR A 192 -0.09 -54.37 0.24
C THR A 192 1.15 -55.22 0.44
N SER A 193 0.94 -56.52 0.31
CA SER A 193 1.85 -57.62 0.58
C SER A 193 3.00 -57.67 -0.42
N SER A 194 3.99 -56.79 -0.38
CA SER A 194 5.39 -57.09 -0.78
C SER A 194 6.36 -55.91 -0.87
N GLU A 195 5.94 -54.63 -0.74
CA GLU A 195 6.92 -53.53 -0.60
C GLU A 195 6.33 -52.43 0.27
N LEU A 196 7.02 -52.05 1.38
CA LEU A 196 6.68 -50.92 2.25
C LEU A 196 7.01 -49.63 1.50
N LEU A 197 6.11 -49.16 0.65
CA LEU A 197 6.13 -47.78 0.16
C LEU A 197 5.42 -46.91 1.16
N THR A 198 6.18 -46.19 1.98
CA THR A 198 5.67 -45.12 2.85
C THR A 198 5.40 -43.90 1.96
N PHE A 199 4.14 -43.65 1.59
CA PHE A 199 3.72 -42.38 1.04
C PHE A 199 3.58 -41.36 2.18
N GLU A 200 4.41 -40.31 2.17
CA GLU A 200 4.23 -39.14 3.05
C GLU A 200 2.99 -38.38 2.54
N LYS A 201 1.87 -38.44 3.27
CA LYS A 201 0.69 -37.65 2.96
C LYS A 201 0.98 -36.19 3.34
N GLU A 202 0.94 -35.35 2.35
CA GLU A 202 1.21 -33.92 2.47
C GLU A 202 0.07 -33.20 3.20
N VAL A 203 0.34 -31.95 3.61
CA VAL A 203 -0.66 -31.04 4.20
C VAL A 203 -1.89 -30.99 3.30
N SER A 204 -3.06 -31.19 3.89
CA SER A 204 -4.33 -31.19 3.16
C SER A 204 -4.56 -29.83 2.48
N GLU A 205 -4.68 -29.79 1.14
CA GLU A 205 -4.99 -28.58 0.38
C GLU A 205 -6.18 -27.79 0.94
N PRO A 206 -7.29 -28.42 1.37
CA PRO A 206 -8.42 -27.70 1.97
C PRO A 206 -8.11 -26.96 3.28
N LEU A 207 -7.12 -27.40 4.06
CA LEU A 207 -6.69 -26.68 5.28
C LEU A 207 -5.81 -25.50 4.93
N LEU A 208 -4.91 -25.68 3.96
CA LEU A 208 -4.08 -24.60 3.43
C LEU A 208 -4.96 -23.49 2.85
N ASP A 209 -5.99 -23.84 2.09
CA ASP A 209 -6.94 -22.88 1.53
C ASP A 209 -7.59 -21.98 2.61
N VAL A 210 -8.00 -22.57 3.76
CA VAL A 210 -8.59 -21.81 4.85
C VAL A 210 -7.59 -20.79 5.42
N ILE A 211 -6.32 -21.16 5.54
CA ILE A 211 -5.28 -20.25 6.07
C ILE A 211 -4.98 -19.14 5.05
N LEU A 212 -4.74 -19.50 3.78
CA LEU A 212 -4.40 -18.56 2.73
C LEU A 212 -5.52 -17.55 2.44
N GLN A 213 -6.80 -17.94 2.56
CA GLN A 213 -7.93 -17.02 2.48
C GLN A 213 -7.86 -15.93 3.55
N ASN A 214 -7.40 -16.28 4.74
CA ASN A 214 -7.31 -15.34 5.87
C ASN A 214 -6.06 -14.43 5.81
N LEU A 215 -5.14 -14.63 4.88
CA LEU A 215 -4.09 -13.66 4.53
C LEU A 215 -4.63 -12.48 3.70
N LEU A 216 -5.75 -12.65 3.00
CA LEU A 216 -6.28 -11.69 2.03
C LEU A 216 -7.09 -10.55 2.71
N LYS A 217 -6.43 -9.78 3.56
CA LYS A 217 -7.05 -8.69 4.33
C LYS A 217 -7.69 -7.63 3.43
N GLU A 218 -6.95 -7.13 2.43
CA GLU A 218 -7.42 -6.06 1.55
C GLU A 218 -8.41 -6.57 0.51
N ALA A 219 -8.16 -7.74 -0.07
CA ALA A 219 -8.95 -8.28 -1.16
C ALA A 219 -10.30 -8.86 -0.70
N LYS A 220 -10.37 -9.46 0.50
CA LYS A 220 -11.58 -10.14 1.01
C LYS A 220 -12.14 -9.53 2.30
N GLY A 221 -11.61 -8.40 2.78
CA GLY A 221 -12.10 -7.74 3.99
C GLY A 221 -11.93 -8.56 5.27
N VAL A 222 -10.90 -9.39 5.34
CA VAL A 222 -10.59 -10.25 6.50
C VAL A 222 -10.27 -9.39 7.72
N SER A 223 -10.76 -9.79 8.90
CA SER A 223 -10.48 -9.07 10.14
C SER A 223 -8.99 -9.07 10.46
N ARG A 224 -8.51 -8.03 11.15
CA ARG A 224 -7.11 -7.94 11.56
C ARG A 224 -6.69 -9.12 12.44
N ALA A 225 -7.55 -9.56 13.35
CA ALA A 225 -7.29 -10.71 14.21
C ALA A 225 -7.13 -12.02 13.42
N SER A 226 -8.01 -12.25 12.42
CA SER A 226 -7.92 -13.43 11.56
C SER A 226 -6.67 -13.41 10.70
N HIS A 227 -6.32 -12.25 10.13
CA HIS A 227 -5.08 -12.09 9.36
C HIS A 227 -3.85 -12.36 10.24
N GLN A 228 -3.81 -11.80 11.45
CA GLN A 228 -2.69 -12.00 12.37
C GLN A 228 -2.56 -13.46 12.83
N LEU A 229 -3.69 -14.16 13.03
CA LEU A 229 -3.69 -15.60 13.29
C LEU A 229 -3.07 -16.37 12.11
N ALA A 230 -3.47 -16.08 10.88
CA ALA A 230 -2.94 -16.75 9.69
C ALA A 230 -1.42 -16.53 9.55
N VAL A 231 -0.96 -15.28 9.74
CA VAL A 231 0.47 -14.94 9.75
C VAL A 231 1.22 -15.73 10.80
N SER A 232 0.70 -15.78 12.05
CA SER A 232 1.35 -16.49 13.15
C SER A 232 1.44 -18.00 12.90
N VAL A 233 0.41 -18.61 12.31
CA VAL A 233 0.42 -20.03 11.94
C VAL A 233 1.47 -20.31 10.86
N ILE A 234 1.55 -19.47 9.82
CA ILE A 234 2.53 -19.64 8.74
C ILE A 234 3.96 -19.50 9.27
N GLN A 235 4.20 -18.51 10.15
CA GLN A 235 5.51 -18.32 10.77
C GLN A 235 5.94 -19.51 11.63
N ASP A 236 5.02 -20.05 12.43
CA ASP A 236 5.30 -21.15 13.36
C ASP A 236 5.56 -22.49 12.64
N CYS A 237 4.91 -22.72 11.50
CA CYS A 237 5.05 -23.96 10.74
C CYS A 237 5.73 -23.81 9.38
N SER A 238 6.41 -22.70 9.11
CA SER A 238 6.97 -22.32 7.80
C SER A 238 7.76 -23.44 7.12
N GLY A 239 8.72 -24.05 7.82
CA GLY A 239 9.54 -25.15 7.25
C GLY A 239 8.78 -26.45 6.96
N LYS A 240 7.57 -26.62 7.52
CA LYS A 240 6.76 -27.83 7.34
C LYS A 240 5.76 -27.69 6.20
N ILE A 241 5.33 -26.45 5.91
CA ILE A 241 4.35 -26.14 4.86
C ILE A 241 5.00 -25.63 3.57
N GLU A 242 6.32 -25.36 3.58
CA GLU A 242 7.06 -24.75 2.48
C GLU A 242 6.78 -25.45 1.14
N ASP A 243 6.96 -26.77 1.08
CA ASP A 243 6.77 -27.54 -0.15
C ASP A 243 5.33 -27.46 -0.67
N THR A 244 4.35 -27.55 0.23
CA THR A 244 2.92 -27.53 -0.14
C THR A 244 2.50 -26.15 -0.62
N VAL A 245 2.88 -25.08 0.10
CA VAL A 245 2.60 -23.68 -0.31
C VAL A 245 3.30 -23.35 -1.61
N SER A 246 4.56 -23.70 -1.75
CA SER A 246 5.34 -23.46 -2.96
C SER A 246 4.75 -24.18 -4.18
N ARG A 247 4.30 -25.43 -4.01
CA ARG A 247 3.63 -26.19 -5.07
C ARG A 247 2.30 -25.55 -5.45
N PHE A 248 1.49 -25.17 -4.48
CA PHE A 248 0.25 -24.44 -4.72
C PHE A 248 0.50 -23.16 -5.52
N LEU A 249 1.44 -22.30 -5.09
CA LEU A 249 1.76 -21.05 -5.79
C LEU A 249 2.30 -21.29 -7.20
N ARG A 250 3.20 -22.26 -7.38
CA ARG A 250 3.69 -22.65 -8.71
C ARG A 250 2.56 -23.15 -9.61
N SER A 251 1.65 -23.95 -9.08
CA SER A 251 0.46 -24.40 -9.81
C SER A 251 -0.43 -23.23 -10.23
N CYS A 252 -0.62 -22.22 -9.37
CA CYS A 252 -1.37 -21.01 -9.70
C CYS A 252 -0.71 -20.22 -10.84
N ILE A 253 0.62 -20.12 -10.84
CA ILE A 253 1.39 -19.40 -11.85
C ILE A 253 1.39 -20.15 -13.20
N LEU A 254 1.61 -21.46 -13.19
CA LEU A 254 1.79 -22.24 -14.41
C LEU A 254 0.47 -22.66 -15.05
N ASN A 255 -0.57 -22.96 -14.25
CA ASN A 255 -1.85 -23.51 -14.69
C ASN A 255 -2.99 -22.49 -14.55
N ARG A 256 -2.77 -21.24 -14.92
CA ARG A 256 -3.72 -20.12 -14.77
C ARG A 256 -5.07 -20.40 -15.40
N ASP A 257 -5.08 -20.99 -16.59
CA ASP A 257 -6.29 -21.19 -17.39
C ASP A 257 -7.15 -22.38 -16.92
N SER A 258 -6.64 -23.24 -16.03
CA SER A 258 -7.28 -24.51 -15.65
C SER A 258 -8.08 -24.45 -14.34
N VAL A 259 -8.28 -23.26 -13.72
CA VAL A 259 -8.63 -23.25 -12.30
C VAL A 259 -9.88 -22.49 -11.93
N GLN A 260 -10.79 -23.23 -11.27
CA GLN A 260 -12.06 -22.76 -10.72
C GLN A 260 -12.03 -22.40 -9.22
N SER A 261 -10.87 -22.15 -8.61
CA SER A 261 -10.79 -21.80 -7.19
C SER A 261 -10.64 -20.29 -7.01
N GLU A 262 -11.53 -19.67 -6.21
CA GLU A 262 -11.49 -18.24 -5.91
C GLU A 262 -10.15 -17.75 -5.33
N ILE A 263 -9.41 -18.59 -4.61
CA ILE A 263 -8.14 -18.21 -3.99
C ILE A 263 -7.05 -17.99 -5.03
N LYS A 264 -7.12 -18.77 -6.12
CA LYS A 264 -6.08 -18.73 -7.15
C LYS A 264 -6.06 -17.42 -7.95
N GLU A 265 -7.14 -16.65 -7.93
CA GLU A 265 -7.15 -15.29 -8.50
C GLU A 265 -6.28 -14.30 -7.71
N TYR A 266 -6.09 -14.56 -6.42
CA TYR A 266 -5.35 -13.68 -5.50
C TYR A 266 -3.93 -14.17 -5.20
N TYR A 267 -3.36 -15.06 -6.00
CA TYR A 267 -2.04 -15.64 -5.69
C TYR A 267 -0.91 -14.60 -5.57
N HIS A 268 -0.96 -13.50 -6.28
CA HIS A 268 0.01 -12.41 -6.13
C HIS A 268 -0.11 -11.72 -4.75
N ASP A 269 -1.32 -11.52 -4.26
CA ASP A 269 -1.52 -10.97 -2.92
C ASP A 269 -1.08 -11.95 -1.84
N ILE A 270 -1.33 -13.24 -2.03
CA ILE A 270 -0.81 -14.31 -1.15
C ILE A 270 0.72 -14.32 -1.15
N ILE A 271 1.37 -14.24 -2.31
CA ILE A 271 2.84 -14.15 -2.40
C ILE A 271 3.35 -12.92 -1.64
N TYR A 272 2.68 -11.78 -1.77
CA TYR A 272 3.06 -10.57 -1.06
C TYR A 272 2.96 -10.71 0.46
N GLU A 273 1.88 -11.29 0.98
CA GLU A 273 1.70 -11.54 2.41
C GLU A 273 2.70 -12.57 2.95
N ILE A 274 2.96 -13.66 2.21
CA ILE A 274 3.98 -14.65 2.57
C ILE A 274 5.37 -14.01 2.56
N PHE A 275 5.66 -13.13 1.60
CA PHE A 275 6.94 -12.41 1.56
C PHE A 275 7.18 -11.60 2.84
N GLN A 276 6.14 -11.01 3.41
CA GLN A 276 6.25 -10.21 4.65
C GLN A 276 6.42 -11.08 5.90
N CYS A 277 5.83 -12.27 5.95
CA CYS A 277 5.83 -13.09 7.16
C CYS A 277 6.83 -14.25 7.13
N SER A 278 7.12 -14.83 5.97
CA SER A 278 7.98 -16.02 5.82
C SER A 278 8.61 -16.10 4.42
N PRO A 279 9.53 -15.19 4.06
CA PRO A 279 10.07 -15.06 2.69
C PRO A 279 10.80 -16.31 2.20
N GLN A 280 11.34 -17.15 3.09
CA GLN A 280 12.02 -18.38 2.73
C GLN A 280 11.14 -19.36 1.93
N ILE A 281 9.83 -19.40 2.19
CA ILE A 281 8.88 -20.23 1.44
C ILE A 281 8.88 -19.89 -0.05
N LEU A 282 9.21 -18.65 -0.42
CA LEU A 282 9.13 -18.20 -1.80
C LEU A 282 10.37 -18.52 -2.65
N LEU A 283 11.46 -19.01 -2.06
CA LEU A 283 12.69 -19.30 -2.79
C LEU A 283 12.45 -20.21 -4.01
N SER A 284 11.65 -21.24 -3.85
CA SER A 284 11.30 -22.17 -4.93
C SER A 284 10.24 -21.63 -5.90
N VAL A 285 9.56 -20.51 -5.57
CA VAL A 285 8.54 -19.87 -6.42
C VAL A 285 9.16 -18.83 -7.37
N ILE A 286 10.33 -18.28 -7.04
CA ILE A 286 11.01 -17.23 -7.82
C ILE A 286 11.19 -17.58 -9.31
N PRO A 287 11.62 -18.80 -9.69
CA PRO A 287 11.74 -19.16 -11.11
C PRO A 287 10.41 -19.05 -11.87
N SER A 288 9.29 -19.35 -11.21
CA SER A 288 7.96 -19.23 -11.81
C SER A 288 7.55 -17.77 -11.99
N LEU A 289 7.93 -16.87 -11.06
CA LEU A 289 7.72 -15.42 -11.21
C LEU A 289 8.56 -14.85 -12.35
N ILE A 290 9.79 -15.32 -12.55
CA ILE A 290 10.61 -14.97 -13.72
C ILE A 290 9.89 -15.40 -15.00
N HIS A 291 9.31 -16.60 -15.03
CA HIS A 291 8.54 -17.05 -16.18
C HIS A 291 7.33 -16.15 -16.47
N GLU A 292 6.65 -15.62 -15.44
CA GLU A 292 5.57 -14.64 -15.64
C GLU A 292 6.03 -13.34 -16.31
N LEU A 293 7.22 -12.85 -15.96
CA LEU A 293 7.80 -11.66 -16.60
C LEU A 293 8.18 -11.91 -18.06
N LEU A 294 8.41 -13.17 -18.44
CA LEU A 294 8.83 -13.58 -19.78
C LEU A 294 7.66 -14.03 -20.69
N THR A 295 6.47 -14.24 -20.14
CA THR A 295 5.30 -14.70 -20.92
C THR A 295 4.90 -13.71 -22.01
N ASP A 296 4.26 -14.18 -23.07
CA ASP A 296 3.73 -13.33 -24.13
C ASP A 296 2.49 -12.52 -23.74
N GLN A 297 1.78 -12.90 -22.68
CA GLN A 297 0.58 -12.25 -22.16
C GLN A 297 0.94 -10.96 -21.44
N VAL A 298 0.50 -9.81 -21.98
CA VAL A 298 0.81 -8.47 -21.45
C VAL A 298 0.24 -8.25 -20.06
N ASP A 299 -1.00 -8.65 -19.84
CA ASP A 299 -1.71 -8.51 -18.56
C ASP A 299 -1.03 -9.30 -17.42
N VAL A 300 -0.48 -10.46 -17.73
CA VAL A 300 0.28 -11.27 -16.76
C VAL A 300 1.57 -10.56 -16.36
N ARG A 301 2.34 -10.05 -17.33
CA ARG A 301 3.56 -9.28 -17.04
C ARG A 301 3.24 -8.05 -16.19
N ILE A 302 2.13 -7.35 -16.48
CA ILE A 302 1.69 -6.20 -15.69
C ILE A 302 1.33 -6.59 -14.25
N LYS A 303 0.63 -7.71 -14.04
CA LYS A 303 0.29 -8.20 -12.71
C LYS A 303 1.54 -8.58 -11.92
N ALA A 304 2.49 -9.30 -12.55
CA ALA A 304 3.77 -9.64 -11.94
C ALA A 304 4.57 -8.39 -11.53
N LEU A 305 4.62 -7.38 -12.40
CA LEU A 305 5.23 -6.08 -12.07
C LEU A 305 4.50 -5.35 -10.94
N GLY A 306 3.17 -5.49 -10.84
CA GLY A 306 2.38 -4.97 -9.73
C GLY A 306 2.79 -5.58 -8.38
N LEU A 307 3.03 -6.89 -8.35
CA LEU A 307 3.61 -7.57 -7.19
C LEU A 307 5.01 -7.04 -6.88
N MET A 308 5.90 -6.94 -7.88
CA MET A 308 7.26 -6.40 -7.69
C MET A 308 7.22 -5.00 -7.08
N LYS A 309 6.32 -4.14 -7.55
CA LYS A 309 6.15 -2.78 -7.00
C LYS A 309 5.82 -2.82 -5.50
N LYS A 310 4.89 -3.68 -5.08
CA LYS A 310 4.51 -3.85 -3.66
C LYS A 310 5.72 -4.30 -2.83
N VAL A 311 6.43 -5.33 -3.30
CA VAL A 311 7.61 -5.88 -2.61
C VAL A 311 8.74 -4.86 -2.53
N PHE A 312 9.04 -4.15 -3.62
CA PHE A 312 10.10 -3.12 -3.66
C PHE A 312 9.81 -1.91 -2.77
N SER A 313 8.55 -1.62 -2.48
CA SER A 313 8.17 -0.51 -1.61
C SER A 313 8.39 -0.80 -0.11
N LEU A 314 8.70 -2.04 0.26
CA LEU A 314 8.93 -2.40 1.65
C LEU A 314 10.28 -1.87 2.15
N PRO A 315 10.32 -1.15 3.29
CA PRO A 315 11.55 -0.59 3.82
C PRO A 315 12.50 -1.68 4.33
N GLY A 316 13.81 -1.45 4.16
CA GLY A 316 14.84 -2.38 4.65
C GLY A 316 14.92 -3.71 3.87
N ASN A 317 14.34 -3.76 2.71
CA ASN A 317 14.27 -4.96 1.87
C ASN A 317 15.54 -5.14 1.04
N HIS A 318 16.18 -6.29 1.13
CA HIS A 318 17.34 -6.70 0.33
C HIS A 318 16.95 -7.54 -0.90
N PHE A 319 15.69 -7.47 -1.32
CA PHE A 319 15.11 -8.32 -2.37
C PHE A 319 15.94 -8.36 -3.67
N ALA A 320 16.44 -7.22 -4.11
CA ALA A 320 17.25 -7.15 -5.35
C ALA A 320 18.58 -7.90 -5.23
N GLN A 321 19.11 -8.03 -4.01
CA GLN A 321 20.35 -8.78 -3.72
C GLN A 321 20.05 -10.26 -3.54
N ASP A 322 19.01 -10.59 -2.76
CA ASP A 322 18.61 -11.95 -2.45
C ASP A 322 18.07 -12.69 -3.68
N TYR A 323 17.38 -11.96 -4.56
CA TYR A 323 16.74 -12.49 -5.78
C TYR A 323 17.21 -11.76 -7.04
N HIS A 324 18.53 -11.61 -7.18
CA HIS A 324 19.15 -10.81 -8.23
C HIS A 324 18.69 -11.18 -9.66
N GLN A 325 18.47 -12.45 -9.94
CA GLN A 325 17.99 -12.89 -11.25
C GLN A 325 16.60 -12.32 -11.58
N LEU A 326 15.69 -12.32 -10.61
CA LEU A 326 14.35 -11.73 -10.77
C LEU A 326 14.43 -10.19 -10.94
N PHE A 327 15.35 -9.54 -10.22
CA PHE A 327 15.60 -8.11 -10.36
C PHE A 327 16.11 -7.74 -11.76
N VAL A 328 17.03 -8.53 -12.31
CA VAL A 328 17.54 -8.33 -13.69
C VAL A 328 16.40 -8.47 -14.72
N GLU A 329 15.55 -9.52 -14.58
CA GLU A 329 14.40 -9.68 -15.48
C GLU A 329 13.36 -8.57 -15.33
N PHE A 330 13.17 -8.06 -14.12
CA PHE A 330 12.37 -6.85 -13.92
C PHE A 330 12.95 -5.66 -14.67
N LEU A 331 14.26 -5.39 -14.58
CA LEU A 331 14.91 -4.30 -15.31
C LEU A 331 14.79 -4.47 -16.83
N ASN A 332 14.89 -5.70 -17.34
CA ASN A 332 14.71 -6.02 -18.75
C ASN A 332 13.32 -5.60 -19.27
N ARG A 333 12.28 -5.55 -18.41
CA ARG A 333 10.95 -5.07 -18.78
C ARG A 333 10.90 -3.56 -19.06
N THR A 334 11.92 -2.79 -18.72
CA THR A 334 12.05 -1.41 -19.20
C THR A 334 12.15 -1.34 -20.72
N CYS A 335 12.64 -2.40 -21.36
CA CYS A 335 12.74 -2.54 -22.82
C CYS A 335 11.67 -3.47 -23.42
N ASP A 336 10.59 -3.75 -22.67
CA ASP A 336 9.49 -4.62 -23.14
C ASP A 336 8.89 -4.15 -24.46
N LYS A 337 8.39 -5.09 -25.28
CA LYS A 337 7.69 -4.81 -26.53
C LYS A 337 6.43 -3.96 -26.34
N SER A 338 5.72 -4.14 -25.21
CA SER A 338 4.50 -3.37 -24.87
C SER A 338 4.85 -2.08 -24.13
N ALA A 339 4.30 -0.95 -24.59
CA ALA A 339 4.43 0.34 -23.92
C ALA A 339 3.77 0.34 -22.52
N GLU A 340 2.68 -0.38 -22.35
CA GLU A 340 1.97 -0.52 -21.07
C GLU A 340 2.86 -1.21 -20.03
N VAL A 341 3.56 -2.26 -20.42
CA VAL A 341 4.53 -2.95 -19.54
C VAL A 341 5.66 -2.01 -19.17
N ARG A 342 6.23 -1.27 -20.14
CA ARG A 342 7.29 -0.29 -19.86
C ARG A 342 6.83 0.80 -18.88
N LEU A 343 5.59 1.31 -19.01
CA LEU A 343 5.02 2.29 -18.07
C LEU A 343 4.91 1.75 -16.64
N VAL A 344 4.41 0.53 -16.48
CA VAL A 344 4.33 -0.10 -15.15
C VAL A 344 5.73 -0.33 -14.59
N THR A 345 6.68 -0.76 -15.42
CA THR A 345 8.07 -0.96 -15.00
C THR A 345 8.71 0.34 -14.49
N LEU A 346 8.44 1.49 -15.13
CA LEU A 346 8.90 2.80 -14.65
C LEU A 346 8.35 3.12 -13.25
N ALA A 347 7.06 2.83 -13.00
CA ALA A 347 6.46 3.04 -11.69
C ALA A 347 7.07 2.11 -10.62
N CYS A 348 7.43 0.87 -10.98
CA CYS A 348 8.13 -0.07 -10.10
C CYS A 348 9.56 0.40 -9.81
N ALA A 349 10.28 0.86 -10.84
CA ALA A 349 11.63 1.40 -10.72
C ALA A 349 11.68 2.61 -9.77
N LYS A 350 10.67 3.50 -9.85
CA LYS A 350 10.51 4.60 -8.91
C LYS A 350 10.35 4.10 -7.47
N ALA A 351 9.44 3.15 -7.24
CA ALA A 351 9.18 2.59 -5.91
C ALA A 351 10.43 1.94 -5.32
N PHE A 352 11.15 1.15 -6.11
CA PHE A 352 12.41 0.53 -5.72
C PHE A 352 13.47 1.55 -5.30
N TYR A 353 13.73 2.56 -6.14
CA TYR A 353 14.71 3.59 -5.85
C TYR A 353 14.38 4.39 -4.58
N MET A 354 13.10 4.74 -4.39
CA MET A 354 12.67 5.49 -3.20
C MET A 354 12.84 4.69 -1.91
N ALA A 355 12.67 3.36 -1.95
CA ALA A 355 12.88 2.48 -0.81
C ALA A 355 14.37 2.27 -0.49
N ASN A 356 15.24 2.22 -1.53
CA ASN A 356 16.69 1.95 -1.37
C ASN A 356 17.57 2.85 -2.25
N PRO A 357 17.62 4.18 -2.02
CA PRO A 357 18.29 5.12 -2.92
C PRO A 357 19.81 5.02 -2.93
N SER A 358 20.42 4.38 -1.93
CA SER A 358 21.87 4.23 -1.78
C SER A 358 22.39 2.84 -2.17
N GLY A 359 21.52 1.93 -2.62
CA GLY A 359 21.89 0.59 -3.06
C GLY A 359 22.64 0.61 -4.38
N LYS A 360 23.49 -0.39 -4.62
CA LYS A 360 24.21 -0.55 -5.91
C LYS A 360 23.23 -0.69 -7.07
N GLU A 361 22.17 -1.42 -6.87
CA GLU A 361 21.10 -1.69 -7.84
C GLU A 361 20.33 -0.43 -8.23
N SER A 362 20.36 0.60 -7.40
CA SER A 362 19.77 1.90 -7.72
C SER A 362 20.44 2.62 -8.87
N LEU A 363 21.75 2.39 -9.09
CA LEU A 363 22.47 2.91 -10.26
C LEU A 363 22.02 2.21 -11.55
N GLU A 364 21.76 0.90 -11.49
CA GLU A 364 21.21 0.13 -12.62
C GLU A 364 19.83 0.63 -13.01
N VAL A 365 18.98 0.93 -12.01
CA VAL A 365 17.67 1.54 -12.24
C VAL A 365 17.79 2.89 -12.94
N LEU A 366 18.69 3.78 -12.49
CA LEU A 366 18.89 5.09 -13.11
C LEU A 366 19.40 4.96 -14.56
N SER A 367 20.29 4.00 -14.83
CA SER A 367 20.75 3.70 -16.20
C SER A 367 19.60 3.21 -17.10
N ALA A 368 18.75 2.32 -16.59
CA ALA A 368 17.58 1.84 -17.33
C ALA A 368 16.57 2.97 -17.64
N LEU A 369 16.37 3.91 -16.70
CA LEU A 369 15.51 5.09 -16.87
C LEU A 369 16.02 6.02 -17.97
N GLN A 370 17.34 6.19 -18.09
CA GLN A 370 17.94 7.04 -19.11
C GLN A 370 17.53 6.63 -20.53
N GLY A 371 17.54 5.33 -20.83
CA GLY A 371 17.08 4.81 -22.12
C GLY A 371 15.60 5.11 -22.42
N ARG A 372 14.77 5.26 -21.40
CA ARG A 372 13.32 5.52 -21.57
C ARG A 372 13.00 6.98 -21.86
N LEU A 373 13.92 7.91 -21.62
CA LEU A 373 13.77 9.31 -22.07
C LEU A 373 13.73 9.45 -23.59
N LEU A 374 14.25 8.46 -24.32
CA LEU A 374 14.25 8.41 -25.80
C LEU A 374 13.28 7.35 -26.36
N ASP A 375 12.37 6.84 -25.54
CA ASP A 375 11.40 5.80 -25.95
C ASP A 375 10.60 6.19 -27.21
N SER A 376 10.21 5.19 -28.00
CA SER A 376 9.37 5.40 -29.18
C SER A 376 7.97 5.94 -28.83
N ASP A 377 7.39 5.48 -27.69
CA ASP A 377 6.09 5.89 -27.17
C ASP A 377 6.22 7.18 -26.33
N ASP A 378 5.42 8.18 -26.64
CA ASP A 378 5.48 9.48 -25.94
C ASP A 378 4.93 9.43 -24.50
N ARG A 379 4.04 8.49 -24.17
CA ARG A 379 3.58 8.25 -22.79
C ARG A 379 4.73 7.75 -21.93
N VAL A 380 5.54 6.83 -22.48
CA VAL A 380 6.73 6.29 -21.79
C VAL A 380 7.77 7.40 -21.58
N ARG A 381 8.06 8.24 -22.61
CA ARG A 381 8.97 9.40 -22.44
C ARG A 381 8.46 10.38 -21.39
N SER A 382 7.15 10.68 -21.39
CA SER A 382 6.54 11.56 -20.39
C SER A 382 6.67 11.01 -18.98
N GLU A 383 6.45 9.71 -18.80
CA GLU A 383 6.56 9.06 -17.49
C GLU A 383 8.02 8.95 -17.04
N ALA A 384 8.96 8.66 -17.94
CA ALA A 384 10.38 8.68 -17.63
C ALA A 384 10.84 10.05 -17.12
N VAL A 385 10.39 11.14 -17.75
CA VAL A 385 10.62 12.52 -17.27
C VAL A 385 10.08 12.70 -15.85
N CYS A 386 8.84 12.26 -15.59
CA CYS A 386 8.24 12.35 -14.26
C CYS A 386 9.06 11.60 -13.23
N VAL A 387 9.37 10.33 -13.51
CA VAL A 387 10.10 9.47 -12.57
C VAL A 387 11.47 10.05 -12.26
N VAL A 388 12.27 10.41 -13.27
CA VAL A 388 13.62 10.97 -13.04
C VAL A 388 13.58 12.26 -12.23
N CYS A 389 12.67 13.19 -12.55
CA CYS A 389 12.54 14.43 -11.78
C CYS A 389 12.07 14.19 -10.34
N ASP A 390 11.14 13.25 -10.13
CA ASP A 390 10.65 12.92 -8.80
C ASP A 390 11.75 12.26 -7.94
N LEU A 391 12.58 11.39 -8.53
CA LEU A 391 13.74 10.80 -7.85
C LEU A 391 14.79 11.86 -7.53
N ALA A 392 15.07 12.77 -8.46
CA ALA A 392 16.00 13.88 -8.25
C ALA A 392 15.51 14.82 -7.12
N ARG A 393 14.21 15.14 -7.07
CA ARG A 393 13.64 15.94 -5.99
C ARG A 393 13.73 15.24 -4.63
N TYR A 394 13.57 13.92 -4.61
CA TYR A 394 13.70 13.15 -3.38
C TYR A 394 15.11 13.19 -2.81
N ARG A 395 16.16 13.12 -3.68
CA ARG A 395 17.57 13.25 -3.31
C ARG A 395 18.38 13.90 -4.44
N LEU A 396 18.49 15.22 -4.42
CA LEU A 396 19.18 15.99 -5.46
C LEU A 396 20.62 15.53 -5.72
N LYS A 397 21.35 15.14 -4.67
CA LYS A 397 22.76 14.71 -4.76
C LYS A 397 22.95 13.27 -5.27
N SER A 398 21.88 12.48 -5.32
CA SER A 398 21.98 11.03 -5.63
C SER A 398 21.69 10.69 -7.09
N VAL A 399 21.08 11.62 -7.85
CA VAL A 399 20.79 11.42 -9.28
C VAL A 399 21.92 12.02 -10.12
N PRO A 400 22.47 11.26 -11.09
CA PRO A 400 23.51 11.77 -11.98
C PRO A 400 23.07 13.03 -12.72
N LEU A 401 23.93 14.04 -12.76
CA LEU A 401 23.64 15.32 -13.40
C LEU A 401 23.41 15.19 -14.92
N GLU A 402 24.08 14.21 -15.54
CA GLU A 402 23.88 13.87 -16.94
C GLU A 402 22.44 13.45 -17.23
N LEU A 403 21.83 12.69 -16.32
CA LEU A 403 20.44 12.24 -16.45
C LEU A 403 19.47 13.43 -16.42
N ILE A 404 19.73 14.43 -15.56
CA ILE A 404 18.95 15.69 -15.53
C ILE A 404 19.12 16.47 -16.84
N THR A 405 20.33 16.46 -17.41
CA THR A 405 20.59 17.07 -18.72
C THR A 405 19.74 16.42 -19.82
N HIS A 406 19.66 15.09 -19.86
CA HIS A 406 18.83 14.35 -20.81
C HIS A 406 17.31 14.63 -20.62
N VAL A 407 16.87 14.80 -19.35
CA VAL A 407 15.49 15.25 -19.08
C VAL A 407 15.25 16.65 -19.68
N ALA A 408 16.23 17.57 -19.49
CA ALA A 408 16.09 18.94 -20.01
C ALA A 408 16.07 18.99 -21.57
N GLU A 409 16.67 18.02 -22.25
CA GLU A 409 16.52 17.88 -23.70
C GLU A 409 15.08 17.56 -24.14
N ARG A 410 14.26 16.97 -23.27
CA ARG A 410 12.84 16.69 -23.55
C ARG A 410 11.99 17.96 -23.61
N LEU A 411 12.51 19.13 -23.22
CA LEU A 411 11.89 20.42 -23.49
C LEU A 411 11.69 20.68 -25.00
N ARG A 412 12.49 20.01 -25.84
CA ARG A 412 12.43 20.07 -27.31
C ARG A 412 11.94 18.76 -27.94
N ASP A 413 11.18 17.95 -27.18
CA ASP A 413 10.60 16.70 -27.70
C ASP A 413 9.65 16.96 -28.89
N LYS A 414 9.56 15.99 -29.79
CA LYS A 414 8.64 16.08 -30.93
C LYS A 414 7.16 16.20 -30.54
N LYS A 415 6.78 15.72 -29.34
CA LYS A 415 5.41 15.75 -28.83
C LYS A 415 5.21 16.88 -27.81
N VAL A 416 4.14 17.66 -28.03
CA VAL A 416 3.76 18.78 -27.15
C VAL A 416 3.48 18.29 -25.71
N SER A 417 2.85 17.12 -25.57
CA SER A 417 2.56 16.49 -24.27
C SER A 417 3.84 16.29 -23.44
N VAL A 418 4.89 15.76 -24.07
CA VAL A 418 6.20 15.53 -23.43
C VAL A 418 6.87 16.86 -23.08
N ARG A 419 6.88 17.85 -23.99
CA ARG A 419 7.47 19.17 -23.74
C ARG A 419 6.83 19.88 -22.54
N LYS A 420 5.48 19.90 -22.49
CA LYS A 420 4.73 20.50 -21.38
C LYS A 420 5.01 19.78 -20.05
N LYS A 421 5.09 18.45 -20.09
CA LYS A 421 5.41 17.65 -18.92
C LYS A 421 6.84 17.91 -18.43
N ALA A 422 7.82 17.96 -19.36
CA ALA A 422 9.21 18.27 -19.07
C ALA A 422 9.37 19.66 -18.43
N LEU A 423 8.72 20.69 -19.02
CA LEU A 423 8.74 22.03 -18.44
C LEU A 423 8.23 22.02 -16.99
N LYS A 424 7.04 21.45 -16.77
CA LYS A 424 6.45 21.39 -15.42
C LYS A 424 7.37 20.70 -14.42
N LYS A 425 7.90 19.53 -14.78
CA LYS A 425 8.72 18.72 -13.87
C LYS A 425 10.11 19.32 -13.62
N LEU A 426 10.69 19.96 -14.61
CA LEU A 426 11.96 20.68 -14.43
C LEU A 426 11.81 21.93 -13.58
N LEU A 427 10.68 22.66 -13.68
CA LEU A 427 10.38 23.77 -12.78
C LEU A 427 10.22 23.29 -11.34
N GLU A 428 9.45 22.22 -11.10
CA GLU A 428 9.32 21.61 -9.77
C GLU A 428 10.68 21.19 -9.20
N LEU A 429 11.55 20.63 -10.03
CA LEU A 429 12.92 20.23 -9.63
C LEU A 429 13.79 21.44 -9.31
N TYR A 430 13.74 22.48 -10.15
CA TYR A 430 14.51 23.70 -9.95
C TYR A 430 14.07 24.46 -8.69
N GLN A 431 12.77 24.51 -8.41
CA GLN A 431 12.24 25.09 -7.17
C GLN A 431 12.76 24.37 -5.92
N GLU A 432 12.81 23.04 -5.95
CA GLU A 432 13.39 22.25 -4.85
C GLU A 432 14.88 22.55 -4.67
N TYR A 433 15.62 22.63 -5.78
CA TYR A 433 17.03 23.01 -5.75
C TYR A 433 17.23 24.40 -5.12
N CYS A 434 16.45 25.42 -5.53
CA CYS A 434 16.50 26.75 -4.94
C CYS A 434 16.21 26.75 -3.43
N THR A 435 15.24 25.94 -3.01
CA THR A 435 14.90 25.79 -1.58
C THR A 435 16.08 25.21 -0.79
N GLN A 436 16.78 24.22 -1.34
CA GLN A 436 17.94 23.62 -0.69
C GLN A 436 19.17 24.55 -0.68
N CYS A 437 19.34 25.37 -1.72
CA CYS A 437 20.37 26.41 -1.72
C CYS A 437 20.10 27.48 -0.65
N ALA A 438 18.87 27.96 -0.51
CA ALA A 438 18.49 28.91 0.51
C ALA A 438 18.66 28.37 1.95
N ALA A 439 18.44 27.05 2.12
CA ALA A 439 18.69 26.36 3.38
C ALA A 439 20.16 26.01 3.63
N ALA A 440 21.08 26.42 2.75
CA ALA A 440 22.52 26.08 2.78
C ALA A 440 22.81 24.56 2.79
N VAL A 441 21.91 23.74 2.28
CA VAL A 441 22.07 22.28 2.12
C VAL A 441 22.81 21.95 0.83
N MET A 442 22.67 22.81 -0.20
CA MET A 442 23.35 22.69 -1.50
C MET A 442 24.06 23.98 -1.88
N ASP A 443 25.16 23.84 -2.57
CA ASP A 443 25.85 24.95 -3.22
C ASP A 443 25.26 25.20 -4.62
N PHE A 444 25.53 26.39 -5.18
CA PHE A 444 25.17 26.72 -6.55
C PHE A 444 25.86 25.77 -7.53
N SER A 445 25.11 25.30 -8.52
CA SER A 445 25.58 24.33 -9.51
C SER A 445 25.15 24.71 -10.90
N ASP A 446 26.13 24.78 -11.83
CA ASP A 446 25.90 25.07 -13.25
C ASP A 446 24.85 24.16 -13.88
N HIS A 447 24.79 22.90 -13.47
CA HIS A 447 23.86 21.93 -14.03
C HIS A 447 22.38 22.27 -13.76
N PHE A 448 22.09 22.72 -12.54
CA PHE A 448 20.72 23.14 -12.19
C PHE A 448 20.41 24.53 -12.75
N GLU A 449 21.37 25.47 -12.69
CA GLU A 449 21.19 26.83 -13.20
C GLU A 449 21.10 26.88 -14.73
N GLN A 450 21.52 25.87 -15.46
CA GLN A 450 21.27 25.73 -16.89
C GLN A 450 19.81 25.37 -17.23
N ILE A 451 19.02 24.86 -16.29
CA ILE A 451 17.60 24.54 -16.51
C ILE A 451 16.83 25.81 -16.94
N PRO A 452 16.84 26.93 -16.19
CA PRO A 452 16.22 28.18 -16.63
C PRO A 452 16.77 28.70 -17.96
N CYS A 453 18.07 28.55 -18.22
CA CYS A 453 18.67 28.93 -19.49
C CYS A 453 18.04 28.16 -20.68
N LYS A 454 17.84 26.85 -20.53
CA LYS A 454 17.17 26.02 -21.54
C LYS A 454 15.69 26.35 -21.69
N ILE A 455 15.01 26.64 -20.58
CA ILE A 455 13.61 27.09 -20.57
C ILE A 455 13.46 28.40 -21.34
N LEU A 456 14.33 29.36 -21.06
CA LEU A 456 14.34 30.68 -21.72
C LEU A 456 14.45 30.55 -23.26
N MET A 457 15.22 29.58 -23.74
CA MET A 457 15.40 29.38 -25.17
C MET A 457 14.19 28.82 -25.90
N LEU A 458 13.18 28.29 -25.21
CA LEU A 458 11.98 27.72 -25.82
C LEU A 458 11.18 28.76 -26.62
N CYS A 459 11.20 30.03 -26.21
CA CYS A 459 10.47 31.09 -26.93
C CYS A 459 11.04 31.40 -28.33
N TYR A 460 12.27 30.92 -28.64
CA TYR A 460 12.88 31.05 -29.96
C TYR A 460 12.77 29.78 -30.82
N ASP A 461 12.29 28.70 -30.23
CA ASP A 461 12.17 27.44 -30.98
C ASP A 461 10.94 27.46 -31.88
N ARG A 462 11.15 27.39 -33.20
CA ARG A 462 10.08 27.42 -34.20
C ARG A 462 9.12 26.25 -34.09
N ASP A 463 9.60 25.13 -33.57
CA ASP A 463 8.83 23.90 -33.39
C ASP A 463 8.02 23.90 -32.07
N CYS A 464 8.36 24.79 -31.12
CA CYS A 464 7.77 24.89 -29.79
C CYS A 464 6.75 26.06 -29.69
N LYS A 465 5.79 26.12 -30.65
CA LYS A 465 4.81 27.21 -30.75
C LYS A 465 3.95 27.45 -29.51
N GLU A 466 3.84 26.47 -28.65
CA GLU A 466 3.12 26.58 -27.35
C GLU A 466 3.89 27.39 -26.30
N PHE A 467 5.19 27.65 -26.48
CA PHE A 467 6.02 28.41 -25.55
C PHE A 467 6.31 29.83 -26.10
N LYS A 468 5.24 30.56 -26.37
CA LYS A 468 5.35 31.96 -26.79
C LYS A 468 6.04 32.81 -25.71
N PRO A 469 6.67 33.96 -26.07
CA PRO A 469 7.30 34.87 -25.12
C PRO A 469 6.38 35.30 -23.97
N GLN A 470 5.07 35.48 -24.24
CA GLN A 470 4.06 35.84 -23.24
C GLN A 470 3.96 34.80 -22.13
N ARG A 471 3.93 33.50 -22.51
CA ARG A 471 3.86 32.40 -21.56
C ARG A 471 5.16 32.23 -20.80
N MET A 472 6.29 32.42 -21.48
CA MET A 472 7.61 32.32 -20.85
C MET A 472 7.85 33.44 -19.84
N GLU A 473 7.31 34.63 -20.07
CA GLU A 473 7.31 35.71 -19.08
C GLU A 473 6.65 35.28 -17.78
N ILE A 474 5.46 34.70 -17.85
CA ILE A 474 4.72 34.21 -16.67
C ILE A 474 5.53 33.10 -15.96
N VAL A 475 6.10 32.17 -16.73
CA VAL A 475 6.93 31.10 -16.16
C VAL A 475 8.11 31.67 -15.39
N LEU A 476 8.81 32.66 -15.94
CA LEU A 476 9.98 33.25 -15.29
C LEU A 476 9.61 34.12 -14.06
N ALA A 477 8.47 34.82 -14.12
CA ALA A 477 8.03 35.71 -13.05
C ALA A 477 7.41 34.95 -11.87
N GLU A 478 6.58 33.95 -12.13
CA GLU A 478 5.72 33.33 -11.12
C GLU A 478 6.10 31.93 -10.73
N THR A 479 6.59 31.12 -11.69
CA THR A 479 6.76 29.68 -11.48
C THR A 479 8.21 29.21 -11.44
N LEU A 480 9.16 30.06 -11.80
CA LEU A 480 10.57 29.69 -11.79
C LEU A 480 11.09 29.43 -10.37
N PHE A 481 10.74 30.30 -9.43
CA PHE A 481 11.16 30.23 -8.05
C PHE A 481 10.02 29.83 -7.13
N PRO A 482 10.31 29.18 -5.99
CA PRO A 482 9.31 28.98 -4.93
C PRO A 482 8.77 30.34 -4.43
N ALA A 483 7.47 30.41 -4.12
CA ALA A 483 6.87 31.64 -3.59
C ALA A 483 7.50 32.09 -2.25
N SER A 484 7.98 31.13 -1.46
CA SER A 484 8.62 31.37 -0.17
C SER A 484 10.06 31.87 -0.26
N LEU A 485 10.69 31.86 -1.45
CA LEU A 485 12.08 32.27 -1.60
C LEU A 485 12.23 33.78 -1.46
N SER A 486 13.22 34.23 -0.67
CA SER A 486 13.50 35.64 -0.46
C SER A 486 13.91 36.35 -1.76
N ILE A 487 13.75 37.66 -1.81
CA ILE A 487 14.17 38.50 -2.96
C ILE A 487 15.68 38.37 -3.16
N ASP A 488 16.44 38.40 -2.05
CA ASP A 488 17.90 38.28 -2.10
C ASP A 488 18.36 36.95 -2.68
N ASP A 489 17.73 35.84 -2.30
CA ASP A 489 18.06 34.52 -2.85
C ASP A 489 17.66 34.41 -4.32
N LYS A 490 16.50 34.93 -4.72
CA LYS A 490 16.11 35.01 -6.14
C LYS A 490 17.14 35.82 -6.93
N THR A 491 17.62 36.93 -6.36
CA THR A 491 18.64 37.78 -7.00
C THR A 491 19.97 37.02 -7.15
N ARG A 492 20.41 36.26 -6.14
CA ARG A 492 21.61 35.43 -6.23
C ARG A 492 21.52 34.40 -7.37
N HIS A 493 20.37 33.71 -7.49
CA HIS A 493 20.14 32.78 -8.60
C HIS A 493 20.17 33.49 -9.95
N TRP A 494 19.54 34.68 -10.08
CA TRP A 494 19.60 35.45 -11.31
C TRP A 494 21.03 35.88 -11.67
N VAL A 495 21.81 36.36 -10.71
CA VAL A 495 23.22 36.74 -10.93
C VAL A 495 24.04 35.55 -11.40
N PHE A 496 23.84 34.37 -10.80
CA PHE A 496 24.53 33.16 -11.22
C PHE A 496 24.10 32.73 -12.64
N MET A 497 22.79 32.73 -12.93
CA MET A 497 22.29 32.45 -14.29
C MET A 497 22.87 33.40 -15.34
N PHE A 498 23.00 34.70 -15.04
CA PHE A 498 23.60 35.68 -15.96
C PHE A 498 25.06 35.32 -16.28
N SER A 499 25.80 34.74 -15.36
CA SER A 499 27.18 34.28 -15.62
C SER A 499 27.22 33.15 -16.63
N LEU A 500 26.16 32.36 -16.76
CA LEU A 500 26.02 31.24 -17.71
C LEU A 500 25.38 31.66 -19.04
N PHE A 501 24.90 32.91 -19.17
CA PHE A 501 24.20 33.37 -20.35
C PHE A 501 25.11 33.51 -21.56
N LYS A 502 24.69 32.94 -22.65
CA LYS A 502 25.22 33.15 -23.99
C LYS A 502 24.45 34.30 -24.68
N PRO A 503 24.97 34.92 -25.75
CA PRO A 503 24.29 35.98 -26.48
C PRO A 503 22.83 35.65 -26.90
N CYS A 504 22.55 34.37 -27.18
CA CYS A 504 21.20 33.91 -27.51
C CYS A 504 20.23 34.00 -26.33
N HIS A 505 20.71 33.71 -25.09
CA HIS A 505 19.89 33.85 -23.89
C HIS A 505 19.52 35.31 -23.60
N LEU A 506 20.47 36.22 -23.78
CA LEU A 506 20.23 37.66 -23.65
C LEU A 506 19.20 38.18 -24.68
N LYS A 507 19.30 37.71 -25.94
CA LYS A 507 18.31 38.04 -26.97
C LYS A 507 16.92 37.52 -26.59
N ALA A 508 16.82 36.30 -26.03
CA ALA A 508 15.57 35.71 -25.57
C ALA A 508 14.94 36.53 -24.43
N LEU A 509 15.72 36.84 -23.42
CA LEU A 509 15.27 37.65 -22.29
C LEU A 509 14.84 39.05 -22.74
N ASN A 510 15.63 39.71 -23.58
CA ASN A 510 15.31 41.02 -24.12
C ASN A 510 14.00 41.01 -24.96
N ALA A 511 13.70 39.94 -25.68
CA ALA A 511 12.43 39.83 -26.41
C ALA A 511 11.23 39.76 -25.44
N ILE A 512 11.35 39.02 -24.35
CA ILE A 512 10.32 38.92 -23.30
C ILE A 512 10.14 40.28 -22.63
N LEU A 513 11.22 40.92 -22.18
CA LEU A 513 11.18 42.22 -21.51
C LEU A 513 10.66 43.34 -22.44
N SER A 514 11.05 43.33 -23.72
CA SER A 514 10.55 44.28 -24.73
C SER A 514 9.04 44.17 -24.91
N GLN A 515 8.48 42.97 -24.82
CA GLN A 515 7.03 42.76 -24.91
C GLN A 515 6.31 43.31 -23.68
N LYS A 516 6.84 43.10 -22.50
CA LYS A 516 6.34 43.71 -21.25
C LYS A 516 6.38 45.24 -21.33
N LEU A 517 7.48 45.81 -21.80
CA LEU A 517 7.63 47.25 -22.00
C LEU A 517 6.62 47.80 -23.02
N ARG A 518 6.34 47.09 -24.09
CA ARG A 518 5.28 47.50 -25.06
C ARG A 518 3.91 47.53 -24.40
N LEU A 519 3.53 46.48 -23.66
CA LEU A 519 2.25 46.45 -22.94
C LEU A 519 2.14 47.67 -21.97
N ARG A 520 3.18 47.95 -21.20
CA ARG A 520 3.25 49.11 -20.30
C ARG A 520 3.06 50.43 -21.08
N ASN A 521 3.77 50.61 -22.18
CA ASN A 521 3.69 51.84 -22.99
C ASN A 521 2.30 52.00 -23.62
N GLU A 522 1.70 50.93 -24.15
CA GLU A 522 0.34 51.00 -24.73
C GLU A 522 -0.71 51.26 -23.63
N MET A 523 -0.54 50.72 -22.43
CA MET A 523 -1.39 51.00 -21.26
C MET A 523 -1.27 52.50 -20.85
N GLN A 524 -0.06 53.04 -20.85
CA GLN A 524 0.13 54.49 -20.57
C GLN A 524 -0.54 55.36 -21.63
N VAL A 525 -0.44 55.02 -22.92
CA VAL A 525 -1.11 55.70 -24.02
C VAL A 525 -2.64 55.65 -23.88
N TYR A 526 -3.17 54.49 -23.37
CA TYR A 526 -4.59 54.34 -23.11
C TYR A 526 -5.08 55.13 -21.89
N LEU A 527 -4.33 55.21 -20.77
CA LEU A 527 -4.72 55.92 -19.56
C LEU A 527 -4.57 57.42 -19.63
N THR A 528 -3.60 57.93 -20.39
CA THR A 528 -3.30 59.39 -20.46
C THR A 528 -4.52 60.21 -20.90
N PRO A 529 -5.29 59.84 -21.94
CA PRO A 529 -6.51 60.57 -22.34
C PRO A 529 -7.62 60.50 -21.30
N LEU A 530 -7.79 59.35 -20.61
CA LEU A 530 -8.84 59.19 -19.58
C LEU A 530 -8.65 60.14 -18.41
N ASN A 531 -7.40 60.45 -18.03
CA ASN A 531 -7.09 61.41 -16.98
C ASN A 531 -7.20 62.85 -17.43
N LYS A 532 -7.04 63.12 -18.74
CA LYS A 532 -7.08 64.45 -19.35
C LYS A 532 -8.50 64.93 -19.67
N TYR A 533 -9.35 64.04 -20.18
CA TYR A 533 -10.70 64.34 -20.65
C TYR A 533 -11.73 63.69 -19.72
N LYS A 534 -12.32 64.51 -18.79
CA LYS A 534 -13.28 64.01 -17.79
C LYS A 534 -14.72 63.86 -18.32
N GLU A 535 -15.13 64.58 -19.37
CA GLU A 535 -16.51 64.62 -19.84
C GLU A 535 -16.71 64.21 -21.31
N GLU A 536 -15.88 64.65 -22.26
CA GLU A 536 -15.96 64.24 -23.69
C GLU A 536 -14.57 64.01 -24.26
N VAL A 537 -14.36 62.83 -24.83
CA VAL A 537 -13.11 62.45 -25.51
C VAL A 537 -13.26 62.75 -27.00
N PRO A 538 -12.33 63.49 -27.63
CA PRO A 538 -12.37 63.73 -29.10
C PRO A 538 -12.31 62.41 -29.88
N GLU A 539 -13.07 62.33 -31.00
CA GLU A 539 -13.20 61.07 -31.82
C GLU A 539 -11.86 60.49 -32.27
N GLU A 540 -10.89 61.33 -32.60
CA GLU A 540 -9.53 60.88 -32.95
C GLU A 540 -8.78 60.25 -31.80
N VAL A 541 -9.01 60.70 -30.58
CA VAL A 541 -8.40 60.17 -29.35
C VAL A 541 -9.06 58.85 -29.00
N GLU A 542 -10.39 58.74 -29.13
CA GLU A 542 -11.12 57.50 -28.90
C GLU A 542 -10.67 56.39 -29.89
N LYS A 543 -10.43 56.72 -31.15
CA LYS A 543 -9.85 55.79 -32.14
C LYS A 543 -8.46 55.33 -31.71
N LYS A 544 -7.60 56.19 -31.18
CA LYS A 544 -6.28 55.84 -30.66
C LYS A 544 -6.37 54.91 -29.44
N MET A 545 -7.31 55.16 -28.51
CA MET A 545 -7.55 54.31 -27.37
C MET A 545 -8.00 52.88 -27.78
N LYS A 546 -8.94 52.79 -28.72
CA LYS A 546 -9.36 51.48 -29.27
C LYS A 546 -8.20 50.73 -29.95
N MET A 547 -7.34 51.44 -30.69
CA MET A 547 -6.13 50.83 -31.23
C MET A 547 -5.13 50.36 -30.15
N SER A 548 -5.00 51.08 -29.04
CA SER A 548 -4.18 50.66 -27.92
C SER A 548 -4.74 49.42 -27.24
N ILE A 549 -6.06 49.28 -27.11
CA ILE A 549 -6.71 48.05 -26.60
C ILE A 549 -6.34 46.86 -27.48
N VAL A 550 -6.46 46.94 -28.81
CA VAL A 550 -6.09 45.88 -29.75
C VAL A 550 -4.61 45.50 -29.62
N LYS A 551 -3.72 46.50 -29.49
CA LYS A 551 -2.28 46.25 -29.34
C LYS A 551 -1.94 45.61 -27.97
N MET A 552 -2.59 46.07 -26.87
CA MET A 552 -2.44 45.46 -25.56
C MET A 552 -2.92 44.02 -25.57
N SER A 553 -4.07 43.74 -26.21
CA SER A 553 -4.64 42.38 -26.29
C SER A 553 -3.73 41.42 -27.04
N ALA A 554 -2.96 41.89 -28.03
CA ALA A 554 -1.97 41.07 -28.72
C ALA A 554 -0.80 40.60 -27.82
N SER A 555 -0.63 41.18 -26.63
CA SER A 555 0.36 40.75 -25.64
C SER A 555 -0.10 39.53 -24.83
N PHE A 556 -1.34 39.06 -24.97
CA PHE A 556 -1.90 37.93 -24.24
C PHE A 556 -2.05 36.68 -25.11
N GLU A 557 -2.10 35.50 -24.50
CA GLU A 557 -2.19 34.20 -25.20
C GLU A 557 -3.54 34.08 -25.98
N ASP A 558 -4.63 34.46 -25.30
CA ASP A 558 -5.97 34.57 -25.90
C ASP A 558 -6.30 36.04 -26.15
N THR A 559 -5.98 36.48 -27.34
CA THR A 559 -6.19 37.86 -27.80
C THR A 559 -7.64 38.30 -27.75
N ALA A 560 -8.58 37.41 -28.17
CA ALA A 560 -10.00 37.73 -28.20
C ALA A 560 -10.59 37.92 -26.77
N LYS A 561 -10.22 37.02 -25.87
CA LYS A 561 -10.61 37.14 -24.44
C LYS A 561 -10.00 38.39 -23.80
N ALA A 562 -8.75 38.68 -24.12
CA ALA A 562 -8.08 39.88 -23.61
C ALA A 562 -8.75 41.17 -24.10
N GLU A 563 -9.10 41.24 -25.37
CA GLU A 563 -9.80 42.38 -25.98
C GLU A 563 -11.17 42.61 -25.31
N ASP A 564 -11.98 41.54 -25.15
CA ASP A 564 -13.26 41.61 -24.42
C ASP A 564 -13.07 42.12 -22.98
N CYS A 565 -12.03 41.64 -22.29
CA CYS A 565 -11.74 42.09 -20.90
C CYS A 565 -11.29 43.57 -20.85
N PHE A 566 -10.46 44.03 -21.79
CA PHE A 566 -10.09 45.44 -21.87
C PHE A 566 -11.29 46.34 -22.22
N CYS A 567 -12.17 45.90 -23.12
CA CYS A 567 -13.42 46.63 -23.44
C CYS A 567 -14.33 46.71 -22.19
N LYS A 568 -14.44 45.63 -21.43
CA LYS A 568 -15.21 45.66 -20.17
C LYS A 568 -14.58 46.59 -19.13
N LEU A 569 -13.25 46.60 -18.99
CA LEU A 569 -12.53 47.52 -18.10
C LEU A 569 -12.77 48.97 -18.52
N ASP A 570 -12.80 49.29 -19.83
CA ASP A 570 -13.12 50.58 -20.38
C ASP A 570 -14.55 51.01 -20.03
N MET A 571 -15.53 50.09 -20.12
CA MET A 571 -16.94 50.37 -19.76
C MET A 571 -17.15 50.66 -18.26
N VAL A 572 -16.26 50.24 -17.37
CA VAL A 572 -16.38 50.49 -15.94
C VAL A 572 -16.27 51.98 -15.60
N LYS A 573 -15.53 52.78 -16.37
CA LYS A 573 -15.34 54.25 -16.25
C LYS A 573 -15.06 54.70 -14.79
N ASP A 574 -14.33 53.90 -14.03
CA ASP A 574 -14.01 54.21 -12.62
C ASP A 574 -12.66 54.90 -12.53
N SER A 575 -12.68 56.21 -12.27
CA SER A 575 -11.47 57.01 -12.17
C SER A 575 -10.49 56.47 -11.13
N GLN A 576 -10.97 55.89 -10.02
CA GLN A 576 -10.10 55.34 -8.98
C GLN A 576 -9.37 54.07 -9.43
N VAL A 577 -9.97 53.26 -10.33
CA VAL A 577 -9.32 52.10 -10.92
C VAL A 577 -8.22 52.56 -11.87
N PHE A 578 -8.50 53.59 -12.69
CA PHE A 578 -7.50 54.13 -13.62
C PHE A 578 -6.35 54.85 -12.90
N ASP A 579 -6.63 55.59 -11.83
CA ASP A 579 -5.59 56.21 -10.97
C ASP A 579 -4.68 55.14 -10.33
N LEU A 580 -5.24 54.04 -9.87
CA LEU A 580 -4.46 52.92 -9.32
C LEU A 580 -3.63 52.21 -10.39
N LEU A 581 -4.17 52.05 -11.61
CA LEU A 581 -3.42 51.49 -12.75
C LEU A 581 -2.24 52.39 -13.13
N GLU A 582 -2.44 53.71 -13.17
CA GLU A 582 -1.36 54.67 -13.44
C GLU A 582 -0.28 54.66 -12.36
N LYS A 583 -0.69 54.58 -11.08
CA LYS A 583 0.25 54.38 -9.97
C LYS A 583 1.04 53.10 -10.09
N LEU A 584 0.38 51.96 -10.44
CA LEU A 584 1.05 50.67 -10.64
C LEU A 584 2.09 50.72 -11.78
N LEU A 585 1.76 51.42 -12.89
CA LEU A 585 2.69 51.58 -14.00
C LEU A 585 3.95 52.38 -13.65
N ASN A 586 3.85 53.30 -12.70
CA ASN A 586 4.94 54.20 -12.32
C ASN A 586 5.68 53.77 -11.06
N GLU A 587 5.18 52.74 -10.34
CA GLU A 587 5.79 52.27 -9.12
C GLU A 587 7.09 51.52 -9.38
N GLN A 588 8.12 51.78 -8.61
CA GLN A 588 9.46 51.14 -8.71
C GLN A 588 9.72 50.20 -7.54
N GLN A 589 9.00 50.35 -6.42
CA GLN A 589 9.17 49.50 -5.28
C GLN A 589 8.23 48.27 -5.35
N ILE A 590 8.76 47.10 -5.17
CA ILE A 590 8.01 45.82 -5.33
C ILE A 590 6.90 45.73 -4.29
N GLU A 591 7.16 46.07 -3.04
CA GLU A 591 6.18 46.01 -1.95
C GLU A 591 5.00 46.97 -2.15
N ASP A 592 5.29 48.19 -2.62
CA ASP A 592 4.28 49.19 -2.95
C ASP A 592 3.46 48.78 -4.19
N ALA A 593 4.12 48.24 -5.20
CA ALA A 593 3.44 47.69 -6.38
C ALA A 593 2.49 46.54 -6.01
N GLN A 594 2.91 45.62 -5.13
CA GLN A 594 2.06 44.53 -4.64
C GLN A 594 0.83 45.08 -3.87
N THR A 595 1.04 46.11 -3.04
CA THR A 595 -0.05 46.74 -2.30
C THR A 595 -1.06 47.41 -3.24
N ILE A 596 -0.58 48.11 -4.27
CA ILE A 596 -1.44 48.75 -5.29
C ILE A 596 -2.22 47.69 -6.08
N ARG A 597 -1.54 46.61 -6.50
CA ARG A 597 -2.15 45.46 -7.19
C ARG A 597 -3.29 44.84 -6.37
N ASP A 598 -3.06 44.58 -5.08
CA ASP A 598 -4.07 43.98 -4.20
C ASP A 598 -5.28 44.89 -3.98
N LYS A 599 -5.07 46.19 -3.95
CA LYS A 599 -6.15 47.18 -3.95
C LYS A 599 -6.94 47.17 -5.25
N LEU A 600 -6.27 47.06 -6.41
CA LEU A 600 -6.90 46.92 -7.72
C LEU A 600 -7.76 45.68 -7.80
N LEU A 601 -7.23 44.53 -7.40
CA LEU A 601 -7.96 43.24 -7.43
C LEU A 601 -9.21 43.29 -6.55
N ARG A 602 -9.15 43.88 -5.37
CA ARG A 602 -10.33 44.07 -4.50
C ARG A 602 -11.40 44.93 -5.15
N LYS A 603 -11.01 46.06 -5.74
CA LYS A 603 -11.96 46.99 -6.39
C LYS A 603 -12.58 46.45 -7.66
N THR A 604 -11.84 45.65 -8.42
CA THR A 604 -12.32 45.08 -9.68
C THR A 604 -13.05 43.75 -9.50
N GLY A 605 -12.78 43.00 -8.40
CA GLY A 605 -13.44 41.74 -8.09
C GLY A 605 -14.96 41.86 -7.88
N ASP A 606 -15.43 42.99 -7.37
CA ASP A 606 -16.85 43.25 -7.14
C ASP A 606 -17.64 43.62 -8.42
N LYS A 607 -16.98 43.76 -9.59
CA LYS A 607 -17.56 44.30 -10.83
C LYS A 607 -17.80 43.27 -11.95
N ASN A 608 -17.89 42.00 -11.64
CA ASN A 608 -18.07 40.89 -12.64
C ASN A 608 -17.05 40.89 -13.81
N LEU A 609 -15.87 41.41 -13.56
CA LEU A 609 -14.75 41.34 -14.49
C LEU A 609 -14.06 40.00 -14.36
N HIS A 610 -13.51 39.47 -15.45
CA HIS A 610 -12.78 38.18 -15.42
C HIS A 610 -11.55 38.27 -14.51
N THR A 611 -11.71 37.85 -13.25
CA THR A 611 -10.71 37.99 -12.18
C THR A 611 -9.35 37.39 -12.56
N GLU A 612 -9.34 36.21 -13.24
CA GLU A 612 -8.09 35.57 -13.70
C GLU A 612 -7.32 36.43 -14.72
N PHE A 613 -8.04 37.10 -15.64
CA PHE A 613 -7.41 38.00 -16.62
C PHE A 613 -6.84 39.24 -15.93
N LEU A 614 -7.58 39.83 -15.01
CA LEU A 614 -7.12 41.01 -14.26
C LEU A 614 -5.93 40.68 -13.39
N GLN A 615 -5.92 39.53 -12.73
CA GLN A 615 -4.75 39.05 -12.01
C GLN A 615 -3.53 38.99 -12.93
N LEU A 616 -3.69 38.38 -14.10
CA LEU A 616 -2.63 38.27 -15.09
C LEU A 616 -2.17 39.64 -15.61
N LEU A 617 -3.10 40.55 -15.89
CA LEU A 617 -2.81 41.93 -16.33
C LEU A 617 -2.01 42.70 -15.29
N PHE A 618 -2.44 42.65 -14.01
CA PHE A 618 -1.80 43.44 -12.94
C PHE A 618 -0.46 42.84 -12.48
N MET A 619 -0.18 41.58 -12.82
CA MET A 619 1.12 40.97 -12.60
C MET A 619 2.12 41.25 -13.73
N ARG A 620 1.65 41.55 -14.91
CA ARG A 620 2.47 41.89 -16.08
C ARG A 620 2.82 43.35 -16.16
#